data_baee4e7d72dda20e745ff94853a88b0f
#
_entry.id   baee4e7d72dda20e745ff94853a88b0f
#
_cell.length_a   1.000
_cell.length_b   1.000
_cell.length_c   1.000
_cell.angle_alpha   90.00
_cell.angle_beta   90.00
_cell.angle_gamma   90.00
#
_symmetry.space_group_name_H-M   'P 1'
#
loop_
_entity.id
_entity.type
_entity.pdbx_description
1 polymer ?
#
loop_
_entity_poly.entity_id
_entity_poly.type
_entity_poly.pdbx_seq_one_letter_code
_entity_poly.pdbx_strand_id
1 'polypeptide(L)'
;MDTMTFESHNHSPLEQPVKNTSLWVGHLNADSADHFAGQTFQCPKEGELKEIQVFSDVVSHPGKLSLTVREFDKELRQWGQILSTSVINVDDNDSRNWMHFQFDALPLHKDSTYGFQLKAEEALVAIAEAAWPSKTPFVYGEEWGLNNFENKDHYYRYFSLAFKIAMRA
;
A
#
# COMPACT_ATOMS: atom_id res chain seq x y z
N MET A 1 -26.91 4.91 -21.31
CA MET A 1 -26.43 4.38 -21.23
C MET A 1 -25.19 4.57 -20.99
N ASP A 2 -24.62 5.17 -20.71
CA ASP A 2 -23.55 5.36 -20.57
C ASP A 2 -22.98 5.24 -19.29
N THR A 3 -23.52 4.43 -18.37
CA THR A 3 -22.97 4.13 -17.08
C THR A 3 -21.59 3.58 -17.20
N MET A 4 -21.30 2.89 -18.23
CA MET A 4 -19.97 2.35 -18.45
C MET A 4 -18.95 3.46 -18.59
N THR A 5 -19.29 4.49 -19.34
CA THR A 5 -18.39 5.61 -19.51
C THR A 5 -18.15 6.32 -18.20
N PHE A 6 -19.22 6.48 -17.40
CA PHE A 6 -19.11 7.13 -16.12
C PHE A 6 -18.20 6.34 -15.19
N GLU A 7 -18.33 5.03 -15.18
CA GLU A 7 -17.51 4.21 -14.32
C GLU A 7 -16.04 4.27 -14.70
N SER A 8 -15.74 4.47 -15.96
CA SER A 8 -14.35 4.50 -16.37
C SER A 8 -13.60 5.68 -15.79
N HIS A 9 -14.30 6.76 -15.41
CA HIS A 9 -13.63 7.89 -14.79
C HIS A 9 -13.13 7.58 -13.39
N ASN A 10 -13.75 6.62 -12.70
CA ASN A 10 -13.33 6.22 -11.37
C ASN A 10 -12.60 4.89 -11.37
N HIS A 11 -12.23 4.45 -12.56
CA HIS A 11 -11.53 3.19 -12.69
C HIS A 11 -10.14 3.27 -12.05
N SER A 12 -9.74 2.19 -11.37
CA SER A 12 -8.41 2.09 -10.78
C SER A 12 -7.44 1.63 -11.86
N PRO A 13 -6.54 2.49 -12.32
CA PRO A 13 -5.62 2.11 -13.40
C PRO A 13 -4.58 1.09 -12.98
N LEU A 14 -4.40 0.84 -11.69
CA LEU A 14 -3.46 -0.16 -11.21
C LEU A 14 -4.08 -0.89 -10.04
N GLU A 15 -4.21 -2.21 -10.17
CA GLU A 15 -4.80 -3.03 -9.12
C GLU A 15 -4.01 -4.31 -8.97
N GLN A 16 -3.80 -4.71 -7.73
CA GLN A 16 -3.29 -6.02 -7.38
C GLN A 16 -4.26 -6.61 -6.35
N PRO A 17 -5.33 -7.28 -6.79
CA PRO A 17 -6.37 -7.73 -5.86
C PRO A 17 -6.15 -9.13 -5.29
N VAL A 18 -5.11 -9.83 -5.69
CA VAL A 18 -4.89 -11.20 -5.24
C VAL A 18 -4.45 -11.22 -3.79
N LYS A 19 -5.08 -12.09 -2.99
CA LYS A 19 -4.84 -12.19 -1.56
C LYS A 19 -4.76 -13.66 -1.19
N ASN A 20 -3.60 -14.14 -0.81
CA ASN A 20 -3.47 -15.53 -0.36
C ASN A 20 -2.64 -15.65 0.91
N THR A 21 -2.13 -14.54 1.44
CA THR A 21 -1.45 -14.53 2.73
C THR A 21 -1.58 -13.12 3.30
N SER A 22 -0.94 -12.85 4.43
CA SER A 22 -1.02 -11.53 5.06
C SER A 22 0.24 -11.27 5.89
N LEU A 23 0.46 -10.00 6.21
CA LEU A 23 1.51 -9.62 7.14
C LEU A 23 0.96 -8.61 8.14
N TRP A 24 1.54 -8.60 9.32
CA TRP A 24 1.09 -7.72 10.38
C TRP A 24 1.77 -6.35 10.29
N VAL A 25 0.98 -5.31 10.50
CA VAL A 25 1.48 -3.95 10.65
C VAL A 25 1.08 -3.47 12.04
N GLY A 26 2.05 -2.99 12.80
CA GLY A 26 1.87 -2.55 14.16
C GLY A 26 2.81 -3.27 15.11
N HIS A 27 2.47 -3.24 16.39
CA HIS A 27 3.31 -3.82 17.43
C HIS A 27 2.72 -5.14 17.88
N LEU A 28 3.48 -6.23 17.70
CA LEU A 28 3.08 -7.55 18.13
C LEU A 28 3.56 -7.76 19.57
N ASN A 29 2.69 -8.30 20.42
CA ASN A 29 3.01 -8.44 21.85
C ASN A 29 4.27 -9.25 22.11
N ALA A 30 4.56 -10.21 21.26
CA ALA A 30 5.73 -11.07 21.47
C ALA A 30 7.00 -10.48 20.85
N ASP A 31 6.93 -9.28 20.35
CA ASP A 31 8.03 -8.67 19.61
C ASP A 31 8.26 -7.28 20.16
N SER A 32 9.52 -6.87 20.25
CA SER A 32 9.85 -5.55 20.77
C SER A 32 9.89 -4.50 19.68
N ALA A 33 9.70 -4.87 18.42
CA ALA A 33 9.76 -3.95 17.30
C ALA A 33 8.38 -3.67 16.72
N ASP A 34 8.21 -2.47 16.18
CA ASP A 34 7.03 -2.17 15.39
C ASP A 34 7.28 -2.63 13.96
N HIS A 35 6.24 -3.16 13.33
CA HIS A 35 6.33 -3.66 11.97
C HIS A 35 5.59 -2.72 11.04
N PHE A 36 6.24 -2.36 9.95
CA PHE A 36 5.68 -1.50 8.92
C PHE A 36 5.64 -2.30 7.62
N ALA A 37 4.84 -1.87 6.68
CA ALA A 37 4.79 -2.49 5.37
C ALA A 37 4.90 -1.41 4.31
N GLY A 38 5.46 -1.76 3.19
CA GLY A 38 5.57 -0.84 2.06
C GLY A 38 5.35 -1.55 0.76
N GLN A 39 5.03 -0.77 -0.25
CA GLN A 39 4.81 -1.28 -1.60
C GLN A 39 5.24 -0.23 -2.59
N THR A 40 6.08 -0.60 -3.55
CA THR A 40 6.41 0.30 -4.64
C THR A 40 5.53 -0.01 -5.85
N PHE A 41 5.38 0.96 -6.71
CA PHE A 41 4.61 0.78 -7.94
C PHE A 41 5.10 1.77 -8.99
N GLN A 42 4.94 1.38 -10.24
CA GLN A 42 5.22 2.27 -11.36
C GLN A 42 3.93 2.98 -11.72
N CYS A 43 3.96 4.30 -11.80
CA CYS A 43 2.76 5.09 -12.05
C CYS A 43 2.23 4.80 -13.46
N PRO A 44 0.97 4.37 -13.58
CA PRO A 44 0.45 3.92 -14.87
C PRO A 44 0.08 5.03 -15.83
N LYS A 45 -0.15 6.23 -15.33
CA LYS A 45 -0.51 7.33 -16.21
C LYS A 45 -0.23 8.68 -15.55
N GLU A 46 -0.10 9.71 -16.37
CA GLU A 46 0.04 11.06 -15.88
C GLU A 46 -1.29 11.48 -15.25
N GLY A 47 -1.25 12.12 -14.08
CA GLY A 47 -2.46 12.59 -13.45
C GLY A 47 -2.31 12.80 -11.97
N GLU A 48 -3.43 12.87 -11.27
CA GLU A 48 -3.46 13.12 -9.83
C GLU A 48 -3.90 11.89 -9.08
N LEU A 49 -3.15 11.53 -8.06
CA LEU A 49 -3.52 10.45 -7.17
C LEU A 49 -4.69 10.89 -6.30
N LYS A 50 -5.77 10.12 -6.30
CA LYS A 50 -6.95 10.41 -5.51
C LYS A 50 -7.08 9.47 -4.33
N GLU A 51 -6.73 8.21 -4.51
CA GLU A 51 -6.97 7.22 -3.47
C GLU A 51 -6.05 6.03 -3.64
N ILE A 52 -5.61 5.49 -2.53
CA ILE A 52 -4.96 4.17 -2.50
C ILE A 52 -5.81 3.31 -1.58
N GLN A 53 -6.16 2.11 -2.03
CA GLN A 53 -6.86 1.14 -1.20
C GLN A 53 -5.93 -0.01 -0.87
N VAL A 54 -6.02 -0.47 0.36
CA VAL A 54 -5.26 -1.62 0.84
C VAL A 54 -6.24 -2.52 1.57
N PHE A 55 -6.15 -3.83 1.38
CA PHE A 55 -7.11 -4.74 1.96
C PHE A 55 -6.63 -5.22 3.34
N SER A 56 -7.51 -5.12 4.34
CA SER A 56 -7.21 -5.66 5.66
C SER A 56 -7.86 -7.04 5.81
N ASP A 57 -7.08 -8.01 6.24
CA ASP A 57 -7.62 -9.33 6.57
C ASP A 57 -8.25 -9.32 7.95
N VAL A 58 -7.55 -8.73 8.92
CA VAL A 58 -7.99 -8.71 10.31
C VAL A 58 -7.50 -7.42 10.94
N VAL A 59 -8.37 -6.78 11.70
CA VAL A 59 -7.96 -5.70 12.61
C VAL A 59 -8.00 -6.29 14.01
N SER A 60 -6.82 -6.53 14.58
CA SER A 60 -6.71 -7.14 15.91
C SER A 60 -6.90 -6.11 17.02
N HIS A 61 -6.37 -4.89 16.81
CA HIS A 61 -6.57 -3.79 17.74
C HIS A 61 -6.92 -2.53 16.97
N PRO A 62 -7.90 -1.76 17.44
CA PRO A 62 -8.27 -0.51 16.77
C PRO A 62 -7.22 0.57 17.01
N GLY A 63 -7.20 1.55 16.15
CA GLY A 63 -6.30 2.68 16.27
C GLY A 63 -6.16 3.40 14.94
N LYS A 64 -5.06 4.10 14.77
CA LYS A 64 -4.80 4.85 13.56
C LYS A 64 -3.87 4.08 12.64
N LEU A 65 -4.15 4.17 11.34
CA LEU A 65 -3.28 3.60 10.33
C LEU A 65 -2.97 4.71 9.34
N SER A 66 -1.69 4.95 9.09
CA SER A 66 -1.28 5.99 8.16
C SER A 66 -0.65 5.36 6.93
N LEU A 67 -0.88 5.99 5.79
CA LEU A 67 -0.27 5.60 4.53
C LEU A 67 0.44 6.82 3.98
N THR A 68 1.76 6.71 3.81
CA THR A 68 2.60 7.79 3.32
C THR A 68 3.09 7.45 1.92
N VAL A 69 2.84 8.34 0.97
CA VAL A 69 3.32 8.18 -0.41
C VAL A 69 4.65 8.88 -0.52
N ARG A 70 5.61 8.21 -1.14
CA ARG A 70 6.97 8.71 -1.30
C ARG A 70 7.48 8.47 -2.70
N GLU A 71 8.42 9.27 -3.12
CA GLU A 71 9.20 8.96 -4.30
C GLU A 71 10.05 7.74 -4.00
N PHE A 72 10.38 6.98 -5.01
CA PHE A 72 11.22 5.81 -4.84
C PHE A 72 12.20 5.71 -6.00
N ASP A 73 13.49 5.59 -5.67
CA ASP A 73 14.54 5.42 -6.66
C ASP A 73 14.71 3.91 -6.90
N LYS A 74 14.21 3.44 -8.03
CA LYS A 74 14.19 2.00 -8.29
C LYS A 74 15.56 1.44 -8.61
N GLU A 75 16.49 2.27 -9.02
CA GLU A 75 17.83 1.80 -9.34
C GLU A 75 18.68 1.63 -8.11
N LEU A 76 18.58 2.59 -7.18
CA LEU A 76 19.28 2.48 -5.92
C LEU A 76 18.47 1.79 -4.85
N ARG A 77 17.20 1.52 -5.12
CA ARG A 77 16.23 0.95 -4.17
C ARG A 77 16.20 1.76 -2.89
N GLN A 78 15.99 3.05 -3.04
CA GLN A 78 15.95 3.97 -1.90
C GLN A 78 14.65 4.74 -1.88
N TRP A 79 14.07 4.82 -0.70
CA TRP A 79 12.89 5.63 -0.47
C TRP A 79 13.30 7.10 -0.48
N GLY A 80 12.59 7.90 -1.24
CA GLY A 80 12.90 9.30 -1.41
C GLY A 80 11.99 10.21 -0.61
N GLN A 81 11.68 11.35 -1.18
CA GLN A 81 10.94 12.40 -0.51
C GLN A 81 9.50 11.98 -0.19
N ILE A 82 9.02 12.36 0.98
CA ILE A 82 7.62 12.16 1.36
C ILE A 82 6.78 13.16 0.57
N LEU A 83 5.75 12.66 -0.11
CA LEU A 83 4.88 13.50 -0.91
C LEU A 83 3.57 13.81 -0.21
N SER A 84 2.97 12.85 0.47
CA SER A 84 1.71 13.07 1.16
C SER A 84 1.44 11.92 2.11
N THR A 85 0.63 12.18 3.14
CA THR A 85 0.24 11.16 4.11
C THR A 85 -1.27 11.24 4.33
N SER A 86 -1.90 10.07 4.36
CA SER A 86 -3.32 9.93 4.67
C SER A 86 -3.48 9.06 5.90
N VAL A 87 -4.34 9.45 6.82
CA VAL A 87 -4.53 8.75 8.09
C VAL A 87 -5.99 8.36 8.22
N ILE A 88 -6.25 7.11 8.60
CA ILE A 88 -7.60 6.65 8.87
C ILE A 88 -7.64 6.00 10.26
N ASN A 89 -8.83 5.92 10.83
CA ASN A 89 -9.05 5.15 12.04
C ASN A 89 -9.63 3.81 11.64
N VAL A 90 -9.11 2.74 12.20
CA VAL A 90 -9.57 1.39 11.89
C VAL A 90 -10.09 0.71 13.14
N ASP A 91 -11.07 -0.17 12.95
CA ASP A 91 -11.62 -0.98 14.03
C ASP A 91 -12.05 -2.34 13.47
N ASP A 92 -12.74 -3.13 14.28
CA ASP A 92 -13.12 -4.48 13.88
C ASP A 92 -13.95 -4.51 12.61
N ASN A 93 -14.70 -3.45 12.33
CA ASN A 93 -15.54 -3.40 11.14
C ASN A 93 -14.73 -3.31 9.86
N ASP A 94 -13.46 -2.97 9.96
CA ASP A 94 -12.58 -2.88 8.80
C ASP A 94 -11.94 -4.22 8.45
N SER A 95 -12.19 -5.26 9.24
CA SER A 95 -11.67 -6.59 8.91
C SER A 95 -12.35 -7.11 7.64
N ARG A 96 -11.54 -7.67 6.76
CA ARG A 96 -11.99 -8.22 5.47
C ARG A 96 -12.60 -7.15 4.58
N ASN A 97 -12.02 -5.97 4.61
CA ASN A 97 -12.48 -4.85 3.81
C ASN A 97 -11.31 -4.10 3.19
N TRP A 98 -11.61 -3.43 2.09
CA TRP A 98 -10.66 -2.48 1.52
C TRP A 98 -10.67 -1.23 2.39
N MET A 99 -9.48 -0.79 2.79
CA MET A 99 -9.32 0.45 3.53
C MET A 99 -8.97 1.53 2.54
N HIS A 100 -9.61 2.70 2.66
CA HIS A 100 -9.52 3.77 1.68
C HIS A 100 -8.69 4.91 2.23
N PHE A 101 -7.57 5.20 1.57
CA PHE A 101 -6.71 6.33 1.94
C PHE A 101 -6.86 7.39 0.86
N GLN A 102 -7.44 8.53 1.24
CA GLN A 102 -7.74 9.60 0.30
C GLN A 102 -6.60 10.61 0.23
N PHE A 103 -6.37 11.13 -0.95
CA PHE A 103 -5.36 12.16 -1.19
C PHE A 103 -5.97 13.34 -1.91
N ASP A 104 -5.44 14.55 -1.65
CA ASP A 104 -5.98 15.75 -2.21
C ASP A 104 -5.20 16.11 -3.48
N ALA A 105 -5.53 15.41 -4.57
CA ALA A 105 -5.01 15.71 -5.90
C ALA A 105 -3.48 15.76 -5.97
N LEU A 106 -2.83 14.69 -5.54
CA LEU A 106 -1.37 14.61 -5.55
C LEU A 106 -0.88 14.30 -6.97
N PRO A 107 -0.12 15.20 -7.62
CA PRO A 107 0.34 14.93 -8.99
C PRO A 107 1.37 13.82 -9.02
N LEU A 108 1.19 12.89 -9.93
CA LEU A 108 2.15 11.81 -10.17
C LEU A 108 2.45 11.74 -11.67
N HIS A 109 3.65 11.31 -12.00
CA HIS A 109 4.12 11.28 -13.38
C HIS A 109 4.17 9.87 -13.93
N LYS A 110 3.69 9.70 -15.15
CA LYS A 110 3.68 8.40 -15.80
C LYS A 110 5.07 7.80 -15.83
N ASP A 111 5.14 6.52 -15.57
CA ASP A 111 6.36 5.69 -15.60
C ASP A 111 7.37 5.99 -14.48
N SER A 112 7.13 7.01 -13.67
CA SER A 112 7.93 7.22 -12.48
C SER A 112 7.56 6.19 -11.42
N THR A 113 8.51 5.84 -10.58
CA THR A 113 8.30 4.89 -9.51
C THR A 113 8.03 5.62 -8.21
N TYR A 114 6.99 5.21 -7.54
CA TYR A 114 6.61 5.73 -6.23
C TYR A 114 6.42 4.54 -5.30
N GLY A 115 6.21 4.83 -4.04
CA GLY A 115 5.84 3.80 -3.12
C GLY A 115 5.02 4.37 -1.99
N PHE A 116 4.42 3.49 -1.21
CA PHE A 116 3.72 3.90 0.00
C PHE A 116 4.16 3.03 1.15
N GLN A 117 4.06 3.59 2.35
CA GLN A 117 4.43 2.91 3.57
C GLN A 117 3.27 2.98 4.54
N LEU A 118 2.95 1.85 5.16
CA LEU A 118 1.88 1.74 6.14
C LEU A 118 2.49 1.68 7.53
N LYS A 119 1.95 2.49 8.43
CA LYS A 119 2.40 2.54 9.82
C LYS A 119 1.18 2.61 10.71
N ALA A 120 1.17 1.84 11.79
CA ALA A 120 0.06 1.84 12.74
C ALA A 120 0.43 2.55 14.02
N GLU A 121 -0.54 3.25 14.60
CA GLU A 121 -0.41 3.86 15.91
C GLU A 121 -1.52 3.26 16.77
N GLU A 122 -1.13 2.43 17.73
CA GLU A 122 -2.03 1.66 18.59
C GLU A 122 -2.81 0.58 17.87
N ALA A 123 -2.92 0.65 16.57
CA ALA A 123 -3.62 -0.38 15.78
C ALA A 123 -2.70 -1.56 15.51
N LEU A 124 -3.30 -2.71 15.30
CA LEU A 124 -2.59 -3.89 14.84
C LEU A 124 -3.45 -4.53 13.77
N VAL A 125 -2.95 -4.56 12.54
CA VAL A 125 -3.74 -4.92 11.37
C VAL A 125 -2.97 -5.93 10.53
N ALA A 126 -3.64 -7.01 10.13
CA ALA A 126 -3.07 -7.93 9.15
C ALA A 126 -3.45 -7.44 7.76
N ILE A 127 -2.46 -7.05 7.00
CA ILE A 127 -2.65 -6.53 5.66
C ILE A 127 -2.56 -7.67 4.67
N ALA A 128 -3.51 -7.75 3.75
CA ALA A 128 -3.53 -8.82 2.78
C ALA A 128 -2.43 -8.66 1.75
N GLU A 129 -1.84 -9.77 1.37
CA GLU A 129 -0.79 -9.77 0.35
C GLU A 129 -0.91 -11.02 -0.51
N ALA A 130 -0.29 -10.98 -1.67
CA ALA A 130 -0.16 -12.11 -2.55
C ALA A 130 1.27 -12.62 -2.49
N ALA A 131 1.41 -13.94 -2.34
CA ALA A 131 2.69 -14.59 -2.50
C ALA A 131 2.65 -15.33 -3.83
N TRP A 132 3.57 -15.00 -4.74
CA TRP A 132 3.62 -15.59 -6.06
C TRP A 132 4.62 -16.74 -6.08
N PRO A 133 4.47 -17.70 -6.97
CA PRO A 133 5.54 -18.68 -7.18
C PRO A 133 6.83 -17.95 -7.55
N SER A 134 7.95 -18.47 -7.12
CA SER A 134 9.24 -17.79 -7.26
C SER A 134 9.61 -17.46 -8.70
N LYS A 135 8.94 -18.05 -9.68
CA LYS A 135 9.24 -17.79 -11.08
C LYS A 135 8.44 -16.63 -11.66
N THR A 136 7.50 -16.06 -10.90
CA THR A 136 6.59 -15.07 -11.43
C THR A 136 6.50 -13.88 -10.48
N PRO A 137 7.51 -13.01 -10.48
CA PRO A 137 7.48 -11.85 -9.59
C PRO A 137 6.41 -10.87 -10.03
N PHE A 138 5.96 -10.04 -9.09
CA PHE A 138 5.02 -8.98 -9.39
C PHE A 138 5.76 -7.93 -10.21
N VAL A 139 5.25 -7.65 -11.42
CA VAL A 139 5.99 -6.82 -12.36
C VAL A 139 5.84 -5.33 -12.12
N TYR A 140 4.86 -4.90 -11.32
CA TYR A 140 4.58 -3.47 -11.15
C TYR A 140 5.26 -2.85 -9.94
N GLY A 141 5.95 -3.63 -9.13
CA GLY A 141 6.61 -3.10 -7.96
C GLY A 141 7.12 -4.18 -7.04
N GLU A 142 7.50 -3.77 -5.84
CA GLU A 142 8.06 -4.66 -4.83
C GLU A 142 7.43 -4.38 -3.48
N GLU A 143 7.21 -5.43 -2.72
CA GLU A 143 6.74 -5.29 -1.34
C GLU A 143 7.94 -5.11 -0.43
N TRP A 144 7.81 -4.25 0.57
CA TRP A 144 8.86 -3.98 1.53
C TRP A 144 8.37 -4.27 2.93
N GLY A 145 9.20 -4.93 3.70
CA GLY A 145 9.02 -5.08 5.14
C GLY A 145 9.93 -4.12 5.83
N LEU A 146 9.38 -3.37 6.77
CA LEU A 146 10.12 -2.35 7.51
C LEU A 146 10.03 -2.68 8.99
N ASN A 147 11.15 -2.60 9.67
CA ASN A 147 11.22 -2.96 11.06
C ASN A 147 12.11 -1.96 11.78
N ASN A 148 11.53 -1.15 12.66
CA ASN A 148 12.27 -0.07 13.29
C ASN A 148 13.31 -0.55 14.30
N PHE A 149 13.14 -1.77 14.80
CA PHE A 149 14.08 -2.31 15.78
C PHE A 149 15.42 -2.64 15.10
N GLU A 150 15.35 -3.29 13.95
CA GLU A 150 16.55 -3.68 13.22
C GLU A 150 17.09 -2.54 12.37
N ASN A 151 16.29 -1.52 12.14
CA ASN A 151 16.64 -0.41 11.29
C ASN A 151 17.10 -0.88 9.91
N LYS A 152 16.45 -1.91 9.40
CA LYS A 152 16.73 -2.49 8.10
C LYS A 152 15.44 -2.65 7.33
N ASP A 153 15.53 -2.35 6.04
CA ASP A 153 14.41 -2.55 5.14
C ASP A 153 14.69 -3.77 4.29
N HIS A 154 13.68 -4.59 4.11
CA HIS A 154 13.76 -5.78 3.29
C HIS A 154 12.74 -5.68 2.18
N TYR A 155 13.09 -6.08 0.96
CA TYR A 155 12.14 -6.09 -0.14
C TYR A 155 11.97 -7.50 -0.66
N TYR A 156 10.78 -7.75 -1.23
CA TYR A 156 10.40 -9.08 -1.69
C TYR A 156 9.85 -8.98 -3.10
N ARG A 157 10.45 -9.69 -4.03
CA ARG A 157 10.03 -9.63 -5.42
C ARG A 157 8.78 -10.46 -5.71
N TYR A 158 8.57 -11.49 -4.92
CA TYR A 158 7.50 -12.44 -5.17
C TYR A 158 6.30 -12.22 -4.26
N PHE A 159 6.30 -11.10 -3.58
CA PHE A 159 5.21 -10.70 -2.72
C PHE A 159 4.71 -9.34 -3.16
N SER A 160 3.43 -9.10 -2.98
CA SER A 160 2.84 -7.79 -3.22
C SER A 160 1.66 -7.60 -2.30
N LEU A 161 1.56 -6.43 -1.69
CA LEU A 161 0.36 -6.09 -0.96
C LEU A 161 -0.82 -6.10 -1.93
N ALA A 162 -2.02 -6.41 -1.43
CA ALA A 162 -3.22 -6.24 -2.22
C ALA A 162 -3.58 -4.76 -2.16
N PHE A 163 -3.54 -4.10 -3.30
CA PHE A 163 -3.75 -2.65 -3.33
C PHE A 163 -4.37 -2.20 -4.64
N LYS A 164 -4.94 -1.01 -4.61
CA LYS A 164 -5.52 -0.36 -5.79
C LYS A 164 -5.13 1.10 -5.77
N ILE A 165 -4.77 1.62 -6.94
CA ILE A 165 -4.43 3.03 -7.12
C ILE A 165 -5.52 3.67 -7.97
N ALA A 166 -6.14 4.73 -7.48
CA ALA A 166 -7.14 5.46 -8.24
C ALA A 166 -6.61 6.85 -8.56
N MET A 167 -6.67 7.22 -9.83
CA MET A 167 -6.11 8.47 -10.31
C MET A 167 -7.13 9.22 -11.14
N ARG A 168 -6.91 10.53 -11.23
CA ARG A 168 -7.70 11.40 -12.09
C ARG A 168 -6.74 12.08 -13.07
N ALA A 169 -7.14 12.14 -14.30
CA ALA A 169 -6.35 12.79 -15.36
C ALA A 169 -6.30 14.30 -15.17
#